data_b15439500033fe14828b807a486aefc4
#
_entry.id   b15439500033fe14828b807a486aefc4
#
_cell.length_a   1.000
_cell.length_b   1.000
_cell.length_c   1.000
_cell.angle_alpha   90.00
_cell.angle_beta   90.00
_cell.angle_gamma   90.00
#
_symmetry.space_group_name_H-M   'P 1'
#
loop_
_entity.id
_entity.type
_entity.pdbx_description
1 polymer ?
#
loop_
_entity_poly.entity_id
_entity_poly.type
_entity_poly.pdbx_seq_one_letter_code
_entity_poly.pdbx_strand_id
1 'polypeptide(L)'
;MTKKILLKWLEEQKGKALAQVDTQENAAKATLLAEKLERTKFAEMVAYVEPRLTEIYNYMMDWHKKNEELAGPLSMSWGTVLYSIHNVLLARVPMAEKLQETELREAQVDRDLKKRFSDIRREVEKTYYNVALNVNALANAKLGLEYLSGLGFDLSGIIAEQEQPVEKALAVPINTSFLLIMPKEVHNESETV
;
A
#
# COMPACT_ATOMS: atom_id res chain seq x y z
N MET A 1 -41.85 -2.06 13.79
CA MET A 1 -40.52 -1.47 13.65
C MET A 1 -40.52 0.03 14.01
N THR A 2 -39.52 0.54 14.70
CA THR A 2 -39.43 1.95 15.10
C THR A 2 -38.25 2.62 14.38
N LYS A 3 -38.32 3.95 14.18
CA LYS A 3 -37.21 4.71 13.63
C LYS A 3 -35.92 4.51 14.47
N LYS A 4 -36.02 4.33 15.78
CA LYS A 4 -34.90 4.11 16.67
C LYS A 4 -34.11 2.83 16.30
N ILE A 5 -34.81 1.76 15.88
CA ILE A 5 -34.17 0.53 15.42
C ILE A 5 -33.42 0.76 14.10
N LEU A 6 -34.02 1.51 13.15
CA LEU A 6 -33.35 1.87 11.89
C LEU A 6 -32.07 2.70 12.11
N LEU A 7 -32.13 3.69 13.00
CA LEU A 7 -30.97 4.52 13.31
C LEU A 7 -29.86 3.72 14.00
N LYS A 8 -30.20 2.81 14.90
CA LYS A 8 -29.24 1.90 15.52
C LYS A 8 -28.55 1.00 14.49
N TRP A 9 -29.34 0.42 13.61
CA TRP A 9 -28.81 -0.41 12.51
C TRP A 9 -27.89 0.38 11.58
N LEU A 10 -28.26 1.62 11.20
CA LEU A 10 -27.39 2.51 10.42
C LEU A 10 -26.05 2.76 11.12
N GLU A 11 -26.05 2.95 12.42
CA GLU A 11 -24.81 3.13 13.19
C GLU A 11 -23.94 1.85 13.16
N GLU A 12 -24.56 0.68 13.23
CA GLU A 12 -23.88 -0.60 13.07
C GLU A 12 -23.29 -0.79 11.65
N GLN A 13 -24.04 -0.40 10.61
CA GLN A 13 -23.53 -0.44 9.23
C GLN A 13 -22.38 0.55 9.02
N LYS A 14 -22.46 1.75 9.60
CA LYS A 14 -21.35 2.72 9.61
C LYS A 14 -20.11 2.11 10.26
N GLY A 15 -20.26 1.46 11.42
CA GLY A 15 -19.16 0.76 12.10
C GLY A 15 -18.51 -0.30 11.21
N LYS A 16 -19.32 -1.12 10.51
CA LYS A 16 -18.79 -2.11 9.57
C LYS A 16 -18.04 -1.48 8.40
N ALA A 17 -18.57 -0.40 7.83
CA ALA A 17 -17.92 0.31 6.73
C ALA A 17 -16.58 0.93 7.17
N LEU A 18 -16.51 1.53 8.36
CA LEU A 18 -15.26 2.06 8.90
C LEU A 18 -14.24 0.95 9.20
N ALA A 19 -14.66 -0.18 9.76
CA ALA A 19 -13.78 -1.33 9.98
C ALA A 19 -13.22 -1.91 8.67
N GLN A 20 -14.00 -1.87 7.60
CA GLN A 20 -13.52 -2.26 6.27
C GLN A 20 -12.45 -1.29 5.74
N VAL A 21 -12.64 0.01 5.93
CA VAL A 21 -11.64 1.04 5.58
C VAL A 21 -10.35 0.81 6.38
N ASP A 22 -10.45 0.52 7.67
CA ASP A 22 -9.28 0.22 8.52
C ASP A 22 -8.53 -1.04 8.06
N THR A 23 -9.26 -2.07 7.65
CA THR A 23 -8.67 -3.30 7.09
C THR A 23 -7.90 -3.01 5.80
N GLN A 24 -8.46 -2.20 4.90
CA GLN A 24 -7.82 -1.81 3.66
C GLN A 24 -6.58 -0.93 3.90
N GLU A 25 -6.66 0.01 4.85
CA GLU A 25 -5.51 0.83 5.23
C GLU A 25 -4.37 -0.03 5.79
N ASN A 26 -4.69 -0.97 6.68
CA ASN A 26 -3.70 -1.87 7.26
C ASN A 26 -3.04 -2.76 6.19
N ALA A 27 -3.81 -3.27 5.23
CA ALA A 27 -3.28 -4.04 4.11
C ALA A 27 -2.32 -3.20 3.24
N ALA A 28 -2.71 -1.96 2.91
CA ALA A 28 -1.85 -1.05 2.14
C ALA A 28 -0.56 -0.69 2.89
N LYS A 29 -0.64 -0.45 4.19
CA LYS A 29 0.54 -0.21 5.05
C LYS A 29 1.46 -1.44 5.14
N ALA A 30 0.89 -2.65 5.21
CA ALA A 30 1.66 -3.88 5.26
C ALA A 30 2.47 -4.08 3.97
N THR A 31 1.87 -3.79 2.80
CA THR A 31 2.57 -3.84 1.51
C THR A 31 3.73 -2.86 1.47
N LEU A 32 3.50 -1.60 1.86
CA LEU A 32 4.54 -0.57 1.90
C LEU A 32 5.69 -0.95 2.86
N LEU A 33 5.35 -1.56 4.02
CA LEU A 33 6.34 -2.01 4.99
C LEU A 33 7.18 -3.18 4.45
N ALA A 34 6.58 -4.11 3.72
CA ALA A 34 7.28 -5.22 3.10
C ALA A 34 8.30 -4.73 2.06
N GLU A 35 7.92 -3.81 1.18
CA GLU A 35 8.82 -3.18 0.21
C GLU A 35 9.98 -2.45 0.89
N LYS A 36 9.70 -1.72 1.96
CA LYS A 36 10.72 -1.04 2.76
C LYS A 36 11.70 -2.02 3.39
N LEU A 37 11.22 -3.15 3.92
CA LEU A 37 12.07 -4.17 4.54
C LEU A 37 13.03 -4.79 3.53
N GLU A 38 12.57 -5.15 2.34
CA GLU A 38 13.42 -5.73 1.28
C GLU A 38 14.53 -4.76 0.86
N ARG A 39 14.22 -3.47 0.78
CA ARG A 39 15.21 -2.45 0.45
C ARG A 39 16.23 -2.22 1.57
N THR A 40 15.79 -2.26 2.84
CA THR A 40 16.70 -2.17 3.99
C THR A 40 17.69 -3.33 3.96
N LYS A 41 17.26 -4.55 3.71
CA LYS A 41 18.13 -5.72 3.55
C LYS A 41 19.16 -5.54 2.43
N PHE A 42 18.74 -4.96 1.30
CA PHE A 42 19.64 -4.67 0.20
C PHE A 42 20.70 -3.63 0.59
N ALA A 43 20.30 -2.55 1.26
CA ALA A 43 21.22 -1.52 1.75
C ALA A 43 22.24 -2.08 2.77
N GLU A 44 21.78 -2.94 3.68
CA GLU A 44 22.65 -3.65 4.65
C GLU A 44 23.66 -4.57 3.94
N MET A 45 23.20 -5.31 2.91
CA MET A 45 24.08 -6.15 2.10
C MET A 45 25.17 -5.31 1.41
N VAL A 46 24.81 -4.18 0.82
CA VAL A 46 25.78 -3.27 0.17
C VAL A 46 26.77 -2.73 1.19
N ALA A 47 26.29 -2.26 2.35
CA ALA A 47 27.16 -1.76 3.42
C ALA A 47 28.11 -2.83 3.97
N TYR A 48 27.73 -4.09 3.94
CA TYR A 48 28.57 -5.22 4.33
C TYR A 48 29.66 -5.55 3.29
N VAL A 49 29.29 -5.52 2.01
CA VAL A 49 30.17 -5.97 0.91
C VAL A 49 31.18 -4.89 0.50
N GLU A 50 30.78 -3.61 0.50
CA GLU A 50 31.60 -2.49 0.03
C GLU A 50 32.98 -2.38 0.70
N PRO A 51 33.11 -2.40 2.06
CA PRO A 51 34.42 -2.32 2.71
C PRO A 51 35.34 -3.47 2.30
N ARG A 52 34.80 -4.66 2.17
CA ARG A 52 35.54 -5.89 1.78
C ARG A 52 36.04 -5.81 0.35
N LEU A 53 35.21 -5.33 -0.57
CA LEU A 53 35.66 -5.09 -1.95
C LEU A 53 36.74 -4.01 -2.01
N THR A 54 36.64 -2.98 -1.20
CA THR A 54 37.66 -1.91 -1.10
C THR A 54 38.98 -2.46 -0.59
N GLU A 55 38.98 -3.29 0.45
CA GLU A 55 40.17 -3.95 0.96
C GLU A 55 40.82 -4.85 -0.08
N ILE A 56 40.04 -5.68 -0.76
CA ILE A 56 40.52 -6.55 -1.84
C ILE A 56 41.14 -5.71 -2.96
N TYR A 57 40.44 -4.68 -3.40
CA TYR A 57 40.93 -3.78 -4.44
C TYR A 57 42.29 -3.16 -4.07
N ASN A 58 42.40 -2.59 -2.88
CA ASN A 58 43.63 -1.96 -2.41
C ASN A 58 44.78 -2.97 -2.28
N TYR A 59 44.49 -4.16 -1.73
CA TYR A 59 45.47 -5.23 -1.62
C TYR A 59 45.99 -5.67 -3.00
N MET A 60 45.10 -5.86 -3.97
CA MET A 60 45.46 -6.24 -5.33
C MET A 60 46.27 -5.13 -6.03
N MET A 61 45.92 -3.88 -5.85
CA MET A 61 46.66 -2.74 -6.40
C MET A 61 48.06 -2.62 -5.80
N ASP A 62 48.20 -2.78 -4.49
CA ASP A 62 49.47 -2.75 -3.80
C ASP A 62 50.38 -3.92 -4.20
N TRP A 63 49.78 -5.11 -4.31
CA TRP A 63 50.53 -6.29 -4.78
C TRP A 63 51.04 -6.09 -6.22
N HIS A 64 50.18 -5.59 -7.10
CA HIS A 64 50.56 -5.32 -8.50
C HIS A 64 51.71 -4.35 -8.60
N LYS A 65 51.67 -3.24 -7.85
CA LYS A 65 52.76 -2.26 -7.81
C LYS A 65 54.09 -2.83 -7.32
N LYS A 66 54.06 -3.74 -6.33
CA LYS A 66 55.25 -4.35 -5.76
C LYS A 66 55.85 -5.47 -6.60
N ASN A 67 55.05 -6.06 -7.49
CA ASN A 67 55.42 -7.25 -8.25
C ASN A 67 55.20 -7.05 -9.76
N GLU A 68 55.54 -5.88 -10.25
CA GLU A 68 55.25 -5.48 -11.65
C GLU A 68 55.87 -6.44 -12.66
N GLU A 69 57.08 -6.94 -12.39
CA GLU A 69 57.76 -7.95 -13.24
C GLU A 69 57.08 -9.31 -13.27
N LEU A 70 56.48 -9.73 -12.15
CA LEU A 70 55.74 -11.00 -12.04
C LEU A 70 54.31 -10.89 -12.54
N ALA A 71 53.78 -9.68 -12.55
CA ALA A 71 52.37 -9.42 -12.94
C ALA A 71 52.13 -9.53 -14.45
N GLY A 72 53.16 -9.44 -15.29
CA GLY A 72 53.07 -9.44 -16.76
C GLY A 72 52.20 -10.58 -17.33
N PRO A 73 52.39 -11.84 -16.97
CA PRO A 73 51.57 -12.96 -17.46
C PRO A 73 50.16 -12.98 -16.91
N LEU A 74 49.91 -12.35 -15.75
CA LEU A 74 48.62 -12.32 -15.08
C LEU A 74 47.88 -10.99 -15.32
N SER A 75 48.53 -10.02 -15.97
CA SER A 75 48.05 -8.64 -16.06
C SER A 75 46.65 -8.51 -16.70
N MET A 76 46.31 -9.29 -17.71
CA MET A 76 45.00 -9.25 -18.36
C MET A 76 43.90 -9.76 -17.43
N SER A 77 44.09 -10.87 -16.72
CA SER A 77 43.12 -11.44 -15.80
C SER A 77 42.91 -10.56 -14.58
N TRP A 78 44.02 -10.05 -13.98
CA TRP A 78 43.98 -9.14 -12.84
C TRP A 78 43.36 -7.80 -13.20
N GLY A 79 43.73 -7.24 -14.36
CA GLY A 79 43.14 -6.00 -14.87
C GLY A 79 41.61 -6.10 -15.00
N THR A 80 41.09 -7.22 -15.49
CA THR A 80 39.65 -7.46 -15.59
C THR A 80 38.97 -7.52 -14.21
N VAL A 81 39.57 -8.20 -13.24
CA VAL A 81 39.03 -8.29 -11.87
C VAL A 81 39.06 -6.92 -11.21
N LEU A 82 40.17 -6.20 -11.25
CA LEU A 82 40.31 -4.85 -10.71
C LEU A 82 39.32 -3.88 -11.33
N TYR A 83 39.15 -3.92 -12.65
CA TYR A 83 38.18 -3.10 -13.35
C TYR A 83 36.74 -3.41 -12.92
N SER A 84 36.40 -4.69 -12.75
CA SER A 84 35.08 -5.10 -12.29
C SER A 84 34.81 -4.62 -10.86
N ILE A 85 35.76 -4.77 -9.94
CA ILE A 85 35.63 -4.27 -8.57
C ILE A 85 35.50 -2.75 -8.57
N HIS A 86 36.35 -2.05 -9.33
CA HIS A 86 36.30 -0.59 -9.47
C HIS A 86 34.93 -0.11 -9.95
N ASN A 87 34.36 -0.74 -10.96
CA ASN A 87 33.03 -0.39 -11.47
C ASN A 87 31.93 -0.61 -10.42
N VAL A 88 31.99 -1.68 -9.64
CA VAL A 88 31.05 -1.89 -8.53
C VAL A 88 31.18 -0.79 -7.48
N LEU A 89 32.42 -0.39 -7.13
CA LEU A 89 32.66 0.68 -6.17
C LEU A 89 32.24 2.05 -6.71
N LEU A 90 32.40 2.32 -8.00
CA LEU A 90 31.93 3.55 -8.64
C LEU A 90 30.40 3.64 -8.70
N ALA A 91 29.72 2.52 -8.84
CA ALA A 91 28.24 2.48 -8.87
C ALA A 91 27.59 2.83 -7.52
N ARG A 92 28.38 2.89 -6.43
CA ARG A 92 27.84 3.15 -5.08
C ARG A 92 27.24 4.54 -4.93
N VAL A 93 27.84 5.57 -5.52
CA VAL A 93 27.35 6.96 -5.38
C VAL A 93 25.96 7.12 -6.00
N PRO A 94 25.73 6.79 -7.29
CA PRO A 94 24.40 6.87 -7.86
C PRO A 94 23.39 5.92 -7.18
N MET A 95 23.87 4.82 -6.59
CA MET A 95 23.00 3.91 -5.84
C MET A 95 22.57 4.51 -4.49
N ALA A 96 23.46 5.19 -3.77
CA ALA A 96 23.13 5.90 -2.54
C ALA A 96 22.12 7.04 -2.80
N GLU A 97 22.33 7.82 -3.86
CA GLU A 97 21.38 8.86 -4.29
C GLU A 97 20.01 8.28 -4.61
N LYS A 98 19.96 7.16 -5.33
CA LYS A 98 18.73 6.48 -5.69
C LYS A 98 18.00 5.87 -4.48
N LEU A 99 18.75 5.39 -3.48
CA LEU A 99 18.17 4.93 -2.20
C LEU A 99 17.53 6.10 -1.45
N GLN A 100 18.22 7.24 -1.35
CA GLN A 100 17.70 8.43 -0.70
C GLN A 100 16.45 8.99 -1.41
N GLU A 101 16.47 9.06 -2.74
CA GLU A 101 15.32 9.47 -3.54
C GLU A 101 14.11 8.53 -3.29
N THR A 102 14.36 7.23 -3.20
CA THR A 102 13.33 6.24 -2.93
C THR A 102 12.75 6.38 -1.52
N GLU A 103 13.57 6.66 -0.50
CA GLU A 103 13.12 6.93 0.87
C GLU A 103 12.21 8.16 0.94
N LEU A 104 12.58 9.23 0.23
CA LEU A 104 11.76 10.45 0.14
C LEU A 104 10.42 10.17 -0.54
N ARG A 105 10.43 9.40 -1.62
CA ARG A 105 9.21 8.99 -2.33
C ARG A 105 8.29 8.16 -1.44
N GLU A 106 8.82 7.25 -0.64
CA GLU A 106 8.03 6.44 0.28
C GLU A 106 7.43 7.25 1.43
N ALA A 107 8.19 8.18 1.98
CA ALA A 107 7.66 9.09 2.98
C ALA A 107 6.50 9.93 2.41
N GLN A 108 6.54 10.24 1.10
CA GLN A 108 5.43 10.91 0.42
C GLN A 108 4.24 9.95 0.24
N VAL A 109 4.48 8.73 -0.23
CA VAL A 109 3.43 7.71 -0.39
C VAL A 109 2.73 7.41 0.93
N ASP A 110 3.46 7.30 2.06
CA ASP A 110 2.86 7.09 3.38
C ASP A 110 1.96 8.26 3.81
N ARG A 111 2.39 9.51 3.54
CA ARG A 111 1.59 10.71 3.80
C ARG A 111 0.31 10.73 2.97
N ASP A 112 0.42 10.45 1.68
CA ASP A 112 -0.70 10.45 0.75
C ASP A 112 -1.70 9.33 1.08
N LEU A 113 -1.19 8.17 1.49
CA LEU A 113 -1.98 7.03 1.94
C LEU A 113 -2.79 7.40 3.21
N LYS A 114 -2.14 7.98 4.21
CA LYS A 114 -2.81 8.45 5.44
C LYS A 114 -3.89 9.50 5.14
N LYS A 115 -3.58 10.46 4.28
CA LYS A 115 -4.53 11.48 3.86
C LYS A 115 -5.73 10.85 3.16
N ARG A 116 -5.49 9.98 2.18
CA ARG A 116 -6.54 9.28 1.43
C ARG A 116 -7.50 8.51 2.34
N PHE A 117 -6.97 7.70 3.28
CA PHE A 117 -7.84 6.95 4.19
C PHE A 117 -8.56 7.84 5.19
N SER A 118 -7.95 8.95 5.63
CA SER A 118 -8.63 9.97 6.43
C SER A 118 -9.81 10.60 5.68
N ASP A 119 -9.62 10.94 4.41
CA ASP A 119 -10.68 11.51 3.57
C ASP A 119 -11.81 10.50 3.32
N ILE A 120 -11.49 9.22 3.09
CA ILE A 120 -12.47 8.13 2.94
C ILE A 120 -13.31 7.97 4.22
N ARG A 121 -12.66 7.92 5.42
CA ARG A 121 -13.39 7.85 6.71
C ARG A 121 -14.36 9.02 6.86
N ARG A 122 -13.88 10.23 6.60
CA ARG A 122 -14.71 11.44 6.67
C ARG A 122 -15.90 11.39 5.73
N GLU A 123 -15.73 10.87 4.53
CA GLU A 123 -16.83 10.72 3.55
C GLU A 123 -17.82 9.65 3.99
N VAL A 124 -17.35 8.52 4.52
CA VAL A 124 -18.22 7.50 5.12
C VAL A 124 -19.03 8.10 6.26
N GLU A 125 -18.40 8.75 7.22
CA GLU A 125 -19.07 9.39 8.35
C GLU A 125 -20.13 10.41 7.90
N LYS A 126 -19.78 11.26 6.96
CA LYS A 126 -20.67 12.29 6.39
C LYS A 126 -21.88 11.64 5.68
N THR A 127 -21.64 10.61 4.90
CA THR A 127 -22.70 9.89 4.16
C THR A 127 -23.68 9.25 5.13
N TYR A 128 -23.19 8.51 6.11
CA TYR A 128 -24.08 7.87 7.11
C TYR A 128 -24.79 8.90 7.99
N TYR A 129 -24.13 9.99 8.34
CA TYR A 129 -24.76 11.09 9.06
C TYR A 129 -25.95 11.70 8.26
N ASN A 130 -25.75 12.00 6.99
CA ASN A 130 -26.80 12.55 6.12
C ASN A 130 -27.96 11.57 5.94
N VAL A 131 -27.66 10.28 5.76
CA VAL A 131 -28.68 9.22 5.67
C VAL A 131 -29.48 9.13 6.97
N ALA A 132 -28.83 9.16 8.12
CA ALA A 132 -29.48 9.14 9.42
C ALA A 132 -30.37 10.37 9.64
N LEU A 133 -29.95 11.56 9.24
CA LEU A 133 -30.77 12.78 9.28
C LEU A 133 -32.03 12.63 8.43
N ASN A 134 -31.89 12.13 7.22
CA ASN A 134 -33.03 11.92 6.32
C ASN A 134 -34.02 10.89 6.89
N VAL A 135 -33.52 9.73 7.37
CA VAL A 135 -34.36 8.72 8.03
C VAL A 135 -35.10 9.32 9.24
N ASN A 136 -34.44 10.17 10.02
CA ASN A 136 -35.05 10.80 11.18
C ASN A 136 -36.15 11.83 10.80
N ALA A 137 -35.99 12.52 9.66
CA ALA A 137 -36.95 13.49 9.14
C ALA A 137 -38.22 12.87 8.55
N LEU A 138 -38.18 11.60 8.13
CA LEU A 138 -39.32 10.90 7.55
C LEU A 138 -40.42 10.68 8.59
N ALA A 139 -41.70 10.62 8.15
CA ALA A 139 -42.85 10.54 9.02
C ALA A 139 -42.90 9.23 9.85
N ASN A 140 -42.49 8.09 9.27
CA ASN A 140 -42.55 6.80 9.94
C ASN A 140 -41.40 5.87 9.49
N ALA A 141 -41.25 4.74 10.17
CA ALA A 141 -40.21 3.77 9.89
C ALA A 141 -40.34 3.07 8.53
N LYS A 142 -41.57 2.93 8.00
CA LYS A 142 -41.81 2.31 6.69
C LYS A 142 -41.18 3.14 5.57
N LEU A 143 -41.42 4.45 5.57
CA LEU A 143 -40.76 5.38 4.64
C LEU A 143 -39.25 5.39 4.80
N GLY A 144 -38.74 5.20 6.03
CA GLY A 144 -37.32 5.04 6.29
C GLY A 144 -36.74 3.79 5.64
N LEU A 145 -37.42 2.66 5.68
CA LEU A 145 -37.01 1.44 4.98
C LEU A 145 -37.02 1.60 3.47
N GLU A 146 -38.11 2.19 2.92
CA GLU A 146 -38.20 2.45 1.48
C GLU A 146 -37.06 3.37 1.00
N TYR A 147 -36.74 4.40 1.78
CA TYR A 147 -35.61 5.30 1.49
C TYR A 147 -34.27 4.56 1.51
N LEU A 148 -33.99 3.76 2.54
CA LEU A 148 -32.77 3.00 2.65
C LEU A 148 -32.63 1.93 1.54
N SER A 149 -33.73 1.25 1.22
CA SER A 149 -33.76 0.33 0.08
C SER A 149 -33.49 1.03 -1.24
N GLY A 150 -34.05 2.22 -1.45
CA GLY A 150 -33.79 3.05 -2.63
C GLY A 150 -32.33 3.51 -2.74
N LEU A 151 -31.60 3.60 -1.63
CA LEU A 151 -30.16 3.86 -1.59
C LEU A 151 -29.30 2.61 -1.76
N GLY A 152 -29.91 1.42 -1.88
CA GLY A 152 -29.20 0.15 -2.07
C GLY A 152 -28.69 -0.50 -0.79
N PHE A 153 -29.18 -0.10 0.39
CA PHE A 153 -28.84 -0.79 1.63
C PHE A 153 -29.50 -2.19 1.68
N ASP A 154 -28.72 -3.19 2.08
CA ASP A 154 -29.26 -4.53 2.37
C ASP A 154 -29.99 -4.53 3.72
N LEU A 155 -31.29 -4.58 3.66
CA LEU A 155 -32.16 -4.55 4.83
C LEU A 155 -32.60 -5.94 5.32
N SER A 156 -32.07 -7.03 4.73
CA SER A 156 -32.43 -8.41 5.05
C SER A 156 -32.27 -8.72 6.54
N GLY A 157 -31.22 -8.22 7.18
CA GLY A 157 -30.99 -8.41 8.61
C GLY A 157 -32.01 -7.74 9.52
N ILE A 158 -32.56 -6.58 9.13
CA ILE A 158 -33.60 -5.88 9.93
C ILE A 158 -34.95 -6.52 9.75
N ILE A 159 -35.27 -6.97 8.54
CA ILE A 159 -36.55 -7.55 8.20
C ILE A 159 -36.65 -8.93 8.85
N ALA A 160 -35.58 -9.72 8.85
CA ALA A 160 -35.56 -11.04 9.46
C ALA A 160 -35.72 -11.03 10.99
N GLU A 161 -35.33 -9.98 11.69
CA GLU A 161 -35.55 -9.83 13.15
C GLU A 161 -37.01 -9.53 13.50
N GLN A 162 -37.85 -9.13 12.54
CA GLN A 162 -39.25 -8.74 12.77
C GLN A 162 -40.29 -9.68 12.21
N GLU A 163 -39.93 -10.62 11.36
CA GLU A 163 -40.81 -11.62 10.80
C GLU A 163 -40.26 -13.01 11.11
N GLN A 164 -40.85 -13.68 12.09
CA GLN A 164 -40.95 -15.14 12.04
C GLN A 164 -42.09 -15.50 11.03
N PRO A 165 -42.02 -16.60 10.29
CA PRO A 165 -41.23 -16.75 9.08
C PRO A 165 -42.07 -16.66 7.81
N VAL A 166 -41.72 -15.89 6.81
CA VAL A 166 -42.10 -16.14 5.42
C VAL A 166 -40.93 -15.81 4.47
N GLU A 167 -40.49 -16.83 3.79
CA GLU A 167 -39.76 -17.02 2.54
C GLU A 167 -39.00 -15.85 1.87
N LYS A 168 -37.70 -16.18 1.66
CA LYS A 168 -36.83 -15.82 0.52
C LYS A 168 -37.27 -14.69 -0.42
N ALA A 169 -36.55 -13.58 -0.41
CA ALA A 169 -36.36 -12.75 -1.59
C ALA A 169 -35.01 -12.07 -1.63
N LEU A 170 -34.23 -12.48 -2.63
CA LEU A 170 -33.23 -11.75 -3.42
C LEU A 170 -32.25 -10.83 -2.67
N ALA A 171 -31.03 -11.34 -2.44
CA ALA A 171 -29.84 -10.57 -2.18
C ALA A 171 -29.52 -9.67 -3.40
N VAL A 172 -29.63 -8.37 -3.24
CA VAL A 172 -29.05 -7.41 -4.17
C VAL A 172 -27.66 -7.05 -3.64
N PRO A 173 -26.58 -7.33 -4.37
CA PRO A 173 -25.24 -6.97 -3.90
C PRO A 173 -25.10 -5.45 -3.87
N ILE A 174 -24.64 -4.93 -2.73
CA ILE A 174 -24.20 -3.54 -2.62
C ILE A 174 -23.11 -3.34 -3.65
N ASN A 175 -23.34 -2.41 -4.57
CA ASN A 175 -22.34 -2.06 -5.57
C ASN A 175 -21.17 -1.34 -4.89
N THR A 176 -20.17 -2.10 -4.47
CA THR A 176 -18.93 -1.62 -3.84
C THR A 176 -17.97 -0.99 -4.85
N SER A 177 -18.45 -0.62 -6.04
CA SER A 177 -17.65 -0.02 -7.13
C SER A 177 -16.94 1.27 -6.72
N PHE A 178 -17.30 1.89 -5.62
CA PHE A 178 -16.62 3.07 -5.10
C PHE A 178 -15.32 2.78 -4.35
N LEU A 179 -15.04 1.53 -3.96
CA LEU A 179 -13.88 1.17 -3.14
C LEU A 179 -12.72 0.55 -3.93
N LEU A 180 -12.90 0.27 -5.22
CA LEU A 180 -11.90 -0.36 -6.07
C LEU A 180 -11.29 0.61 -7.09
N ILE A 181 -10.73 1.73 -6.63
CA ILE A 181 -9.74 2.46 -7.42
C ILE A 181 -8.37 2.07 -6.87
N MET A 182 -7.90 0.89 -7.25
CA MET A 182 -6.48 0.58 -7.18
C MET A 182 -5.74 1.53 -8.14
N PRO A 183 -4.63 2.12 -7.74
CA PRO A 183 -3.80 2.84 -8.70
C PRO A 183 -3.33 1.85 -9.76
N LYS A 184 -3.62 2.14 -11.04
CA LYS A 184 -3.00 1.42 -12.15
C LYS A 184 -1.50 1.47 -11.96
N GLU A 185 -0.85 0.31 -11.93
CA GLU A 185 0.59 0.20 -12.09
C GLU A 185 0.98 0.97 -13.34
N VAL A 186 1.80 1.99 -13.13
CA VAL A 186 2.46 2.67 -14.25
C VAL A 186 3.55 1.72 -14.71
N HIS A 187 3.24 0.86 -15.66
CA HIS A 187 4.24 0.20 -16.47
C HIS A 187 5.02 1.28 -17.23
N ASN A 188 6.20 1.60 -16.71
CA ASN A 188 7.21 2.26 -17.53
C ASN A 188 7.70 1.23 -18.53
N GLU A 189 7.14 1.26 -19.73
CA GLU A 189 7.78 0.71 -20.89
C GLU A 189 9.07 1.52 -21.13
N SER A 190 10.19 0.92 -20.77
CA SER A 190 11.50 1.39 -21.20
C SER A 190 11.62 1.11 -22.69
N GLU A 191 11.38 2.11 -23.52
CA GLU A 191 11.79 2.09 -24.91
C GLU A 191 13.31 1.92 -24.99
N THR A 192 13.71 0.79 -25.56
CA THR A 192 15.06 0.53 -26.08
C THR A 192 15.27 1.34 -27.36
N VAL A 193 16.29 2.18 -27.32
CA VAL A 193 17.08 2.56 -28.50
C VAL A 193 18.56 2.44 -28.14
#